data_675b2a2c2c7d3c7d9234cb4fea595d9d
#
_entry.id   675b2a2c2c7d3c7d9234cb4fea595d9d
#
_cell.length_a   1.000
_cell.length_b   1.000
_cell.length_c   1.000
_cell.angle_alpha   90.00
_cell.angle_beta   90.00
_cell.angle_gamma   90.00
#
_symmetry.space_group_name_H-M   'P 1'
#
loop_
_entity.id
_entity.type
_entity.pdbx_description
1 polymer ?
#
loop_
_entity_poly.entity_id
_entity_poly.type
_entity_poly.pdbx_seq_one_letter_code
_entity_poly.pdbx_strand_id
1 'polypeptide(L)'
;MTLHRPPRLAATLIRLVATAALAASLGACAQQAPAPNPAAPPDVAAIPLVLPRSELVYEAVAELAPTLDLGAGPLGERRMVPITGGTFEGPRLHGKVLFGGADRQLLRRDGARMLDALYEMQTDDGAIITVHNQVLTRPDGPGRDYRFSHVTLTAPEGKYAWLNQSVHVGTLHSLRPRPAVLIRVYRLY
;
A
#
# COMPACT_ATOMS: atom_id res chain seq x y z
N MET A 1 -61.19 1.75 -23.35
CA MET A 1 -61.99 0.76 -24.08
C MET A 1 -61.09 -0.47 -24.19
N THR A 2 -61.25 -1.58 -23.64
CA THR A 2 -62.36 -2.36 -23.08
C THR A 2 -61.80 -3.29 -22.01
N LEU A 3 -62.42 -3.34 -20.89
CA LEU A 3 -62.21 -4.31 -19.81
C LEU A 3 -62.60 -5.73 -20.29
N HIS A 4 -61.85 -6.74 -19.84
CA HIS A 4 -62.43 -8.06 -19.69
C HIS A 4 -61.94 -8.73 -18.41
N ARG A 5 -62.87 -9.06 -17.55
CA ARG A 5 -62.80 -9.84 -16.29
C ARG A 5 -63.70 -11.06 -16.44
N PRO A 6 -63.70 -12.04 -15.56
CA PRO A 6 -63.21 -13.43 -15.58
C PRO A 6 -64.32 -14.46 -15.75
N PRO A 7 -64.14 -15.74 -15.41
CA PRO A 7 -65.10 -16.34 -14.45
C PRO A 7 -64.49 -17.24 -13.37
N ARG A 8 -65.19 -17.22 -12.21
CA ARG A 8 -65.10 -18.16 -11.10
C ARG A 8 -65.85 -19.46 -11.41
N LEU A 9 -65.37 -20.59 -10.91
CA LEU A 9 -66.12 -21.82 -10.63
C LEU A 9 -65.41 -22.52 -9.48
N ALA A 10 -65.95 -22.59 -8.39
CA ALA A 10 -66.97 -23.41 -7.73
C ALA A 10 -66.39 -24.68 -7.08
N ALA A 11 -66.61 -24.74 -5.80
CA ALA A 11 -66.23 -25.71 -4.80
C ALA A 11 -66.73 -27.14 -5.08
N THR A 12 -65.96 -28.13 -4.61
CA THR A 12 -66.55 -29.43 -4.22
C THR A 12 -65.83 -29.95 -2.96
N LEU A 13 -66.62 -30.01 -1.88
CA LEU A 13 -66.29 -30.70 -0.63
C LEU A 13 -66.32 -32.22 -0.88
N ILE A 14 -65.28 -32.92 -0.50
CA ILE A 14 -65.32 -34.34 -0.19
C ILE A 14 -64.74 -34.54 1.21
N ARG A 15 -65.64 -34.89 2.14
CA ARG A 15 -65.28 -35.40 3.47
C ARG A 15 -64.86 -36.86 3.33
N LEU A 16 -63.69 -37.20 3.78
CA LEU A 16 -63.32 -38.59 4.07
C LEU A 16 -62.82 -38.68 5.52
N VAL A 17 -63.50 -39.49 6.29
CA VAL A 17 -63.16 -39.89 7.63
C VAL A 17 -62.02 -40.90 7.52
N ALA A 18 -60.92 -40.68 8.21
CA ALA A 18 -59.89 -41.68 8.37
C ALA A 18 -59.30 -41.68 9.80
N THR A 19 -59.39 -42.82 10.35
CA THR A 19 -59.01 -43.41 11.61
C THR A 19 -57.62 -43.00 12.11
N ALA A 20 -57.61 -42.67 13.41
CA ALA A 20 -56.38 -42.46 14.19
C ALA A 20 -55.55 -43.74 14.31
N ALA A 21 -54.32 -43.68 13.86
CA ALA A 21 -53.27 -44.64 14.25
C ALA A 21 -52.26 -43.86 15.11
N LEU A 22 -52.25 -44.15 16.39
CA LEU A 22 -51.33 -43.59 17.38
C LEU A 22 -50.00 -44.36 17.24
N ALA A 23 -49.07 -43.80 16.47
CA ALA A 23 -47.68 -44.30 16.44
C ALA A 23 -46.86 -43.49 17.45
N ALA A 24 -46.50 -44.12 18.56
CA ALA A 24 -45.55 -43.61 19.56
C ALA A 24 -44.17 -43.55 18.93
N SER A 25 -43.74 -42.41 18.41
CA SER A 25 -42.37 -42.15 18.03
C SER A 25 -41.54 -41.85 19.28
N LEU A 26 -40.75 -42.81 19.69
CA LEU A 26 -39.64 -42.61 20.60
C LEU A 26 -38.67 -41.63 19.99
N GLY A 27 -38.79 -40.37 20.36
CA GLY A 27 -37.81 -39.32 20.00
C GLY A 27 -36.46 -39.64 20.68
N ALA A 28 -35.53 -40.16 19.92
CA ALA A 28 -34.13 -40.16 20.35
C ALA A 28 -33.66 -38.71 20.45
N CYS A 29 -33.56 -38.19 21.66
CA CYS A 29 -32.81 -36.96 21.90
C CYS A 29 -31.37 -37.22 21.53
N ALA A 30 -31.00 -36.88 20.29
CA ALA A 30 -29.60 -36.74 19.91
C ALA A 30 -29.05 -35.57 20.76
N GLN A 31 -28.32 -35.91 21.80
CA GLN A 31 -27.53 -34.95 22.55
C GLN A 31 -26.50 -34.37 21.58
N GLN A 32 -26.76 -33.16 21.12
CA GLN A 32 -25.82 -32.37 20.34
C GLN A 32 -24.60 -32.13 21.21
N ALA A 33 -23.45 -32.68 20.82
CA ALA A 33 -22.19 -32.39 21.49
C ALA A 33 -22.01 -30.85 21.57
N PRO A 34 -21.60 -30.32 22.72
CA PRO A 34 -21.37 -28.88 22.86
C PRO A 34 -20.40 -28.44 21.77
N ALA A 35 -20.77 -27.37 21.07
CA ALA A 35 -19.89 -26.76 20.07
C ALA A 35 -18.53 -26.44 20.75
N PRO A 36 -17.40 -26.68 20.04
CA PRO A 36 -16.09 -26.38 20.60
C PRO A 36 -16.08 -24.91 21.03
N ASN A 37 -15.70 -24.70 22.28
CA ASN A 37 -15.59 -23.37 22.87
C ASN A 37 -14.64 -22.55 21.97
N PRO A 38 -15.00 -21.34 21.48
CA PRO A 38 -14.11 -20.53 20.71
C PRO A 38 -12.81 -20.36 21.51
N ALA A 39 -11.67 -20.67 20.88
CA ALA A 39 -10.37 -20.53 21.52
C ALA A 39 -10.26 -19.13 22.14
N ALA A 40 -9.81 -19.03 23.37
CA ALA A 40 -9.59 -17.76 24.03
C ALA A 40 -8.71 -16.87 23.13
N PRO A 41 -8.98 -15.55 23.02
CA PRO A 41 -8.15 -14.67 22.23
C PRO A 41 -6.70 -14.76 22.73
N PRO A 42 -5.71 -14.68 21.82
CA PRO A 42 -4.31 -14.76 22.20
C PRO A 42 -3.98 -13.66 23.23
N ASP A 43 -3.22 -13.99 24.24
CA ASP A 43 -2.73 -13.03 25.22
C ASP A 43 -1.73 -12.10 24.52
N VAL A 44 -2.18 -10.93 24.11
CA VAL A 44 -1.35 -9.92 23.42
C VAL A 44 -0.18 -9.47 24.28
N ALA A 45 -0.31 -9.50 25.61
CA ALA A 45 0.77 -9.15 26.53
C ALA A 45 1.93 -10.17 26.52
N ALA A 46 1.67 -11.39 26.07
CA ALA A 46 2.69 -12.42 25.92
C ALA A 46 3.51 -12.28 24.62
N ILE A 47 3.10 -11.42 23.67
CA ILE A 47 3.83 -11.18 22.42
C ILE A 47 4.94 -10.16 22.69
N PRO A 48 6.23 -10.52 22.53
CA PRO A 48 7.31 -9.56 22.75
C PRO A 48 7.25 -8.37 21.81
N LEU A 49 7.45 -7.16 22.33
CA LEU A 49 7.65 -5.98 21.51
C LEU A 49 9.02 -6.05 20.84
N VAL A 50 9.02 -6.18 19.51
CA VAL A 50 10.24 -6.15 18.69
C VAL A 50 10.28 -4.85 17.91
N LEU A 51 11.30 -4.03 18.17
CA LEU A 51 11.52 -2.81 17.39
C LEU A 51 12.23 -3.17 16.08
N PRO A 52 11.75 -2.69 14.93
CA PRO A 52 12.42 -2.91 13.66
C PRO A 52 13.79 -2.22 13.68
N ARG A 53 14.79 -2.90 13.14
CA ARG A 53 16.12 -2.35 12.87
C ARG A 53 16.22 -1.95 11.41
N SER A 54 17.20 -1.09 11.09
CA SER A 54 17.41 -0.65 9.71
C SER A 54 18.89 -0.70 9.36
N GLU A 55 19.17 -0.97 8.08
CA GLU A 55 20.51 -0.84 7.52
C GLU A 55 20.47 -0.07 6.21
N LEU A 56 21.53 0.66 5.90
CA LEU A 56 21.66 1.44 4.66
C LEU A 56 21.74 0.48 3.47
N VAL A 57 20.90 0.73 2.47
CA VAL A 57 20.91 0.04 1.17
C VAL A 57 21.72 0.84 0.17
N TYR A 58 21.43 2.13 0.02
CA TYR A 58 22.19 3.06 -0.82
C TYR A 58 21.91 4.52 -0.45
N GLU A 59 22.80 5.40 -0.89
CA GLU A 59 22.60 6.83 -1.02
C GLU A 59 22.51 7.18 -2.51
N ALA A 60 21.55 8.01 -2.89
CA ALA A 60 21.42 8.50 -4.25
C ALA A 60 21.43 10.03 -4.28
N VAL A 61 22.22 10.60 -5.19
CA VAL A 61 22.12 12.02 -5.55
C VAL A 61 21.37 12.08 -6.88
N ALA A 62 20.10 12.50 -6.82
CA ALA A 62 19.26 12.68 -8.00
C ALA A 62 19.31 14.14 -8.45
N GLU A 63 19.68 14.36 -9.71
CA GLU A 63 19.71 15.67 -10.35
C GLU A 63 18.35 16.04 -10.92
N LEU A 64 18.00 17.31 -10.83
CA LEU A 64 16.65 17.79 -11.07
C LEU A 64 16.64 18.90 -12.13
N ALA A 65 15.65 18.88 -13.00
CA ALA A 65 15.33 20.01 -13.86
C ALA A 65 14.44 21.04 -13.11
N PRO A 66 14.20 22.22 -13.71
CA PRO A 66 13.26 23.19 -13.18
C PRO A 66 11.87 22.58 -12.95
N THR A 67 11.25 22.97 -11.85
CA THR A 67 9.90 22.54 -11.48
C THR A 67 8.86 23.05 -12.47
N LEU A 68 7.98 22.17 -12.90
CA LEU A 68 6.80 22.48 -13.70
C LEU A 68 5.59 22.66 -12.78
N ASP A 69 4.90 23.77 -12.89
CA ASP A 69 3.62 23.98 -12.23
C ASP A 69 2.52 23.24 -12.99
N LEU A 70 1.76 22.40 -12.32
CA LEU A 70 0.63 21.65 -12.88
C LEU A 70 -0.72 22.23 -12.45
N GLY A 71 -0.70 23.38 -11.77
CA GLY A 71 -1.88 24.09 -11.27
C GLY A 71 -2.51 23.47 -10.02
N ALA A 72 -3.43 24.23 -9.45
CA ALA A 72 -4.17 23.82 -8.26
C ALA A 72 -5.23 22.76 -8.59
N GLY A 73 -5.48 21.88 -7.63
CA GLY A 73 -6.54 20.88 -7.67
C GLY A 73 -7.33 20.83 -6.36
N PRO A 74 -8.31 19.92 -6.24
CA PRO A 74 -9.14 19.81 -5.03
C PRO A 74 -8.34 19.57 -3.75
N LEU A 75 -7.20 18.86 -3.85
CA LEU A 75 -6.37 18.47 -2.71
C LEU A 75 -5.25 19.48 -2.41
N GLY A 76 -4.94 20.41 -3.32
CA GLY A 76 -3.86 21.37 -3.16
C GLY A 76 -3.19 21.73 -4.48
N GLU A 77 -2.01 22.35 -4.41
CA GLU A 77 -1.19 22.71 -5.58
C GLU A 77 -0.40 21.49 -6.06
N ARG A 78 -0.32 21.33 -7.36
CA ARG A 78 0.39 20.21 -7.99
C ARG A 78 1.61 20.71 -8.77
N ARG A 79 2.69 19.94 -8.67
CA ARG A 79 3.95 20.22 -9.35
C ARG A 79 4.56 18.93 -9.89
N MET A 80 5.45 19.07 -10.87
CA MET A 80 6.29 18.00 -11.34
C MET A 80 7.73 18.48 -11.42
N VAL A 81 8.65 17.69 -10.90
CA VAL A 81 10.09 17.93 -10.96
C VAL A 81 10.71 16.78 -11.78
N PRO A 82 11.16 17.04 -13.02
CA PRO A 82 11.83 16.01 -13.81
C PRO A 82 13.16 15.60 -13.16
N ILE A 83 13.47 14.32 -13.19
CA ILE A 83 14.74 13.75 -12.76
C ILE A 83 15.62 13.60 -14.02
N THR A 84 16.78 14.24 -14.01
CA THR A 84 17.65 14.32 -15.19
C THR A 84 18.82 13.35 -15.14
N GLY A 85 19.02 12.68 -14.02
CA GLY A 85 20.11 11.74 -13.82
C GLY A 85 20.62 11.77 -12.39
N GLY A 86 21.87 11.33 -12.23
CA GLY A 86 22.57 11.31 -10.94
C GLY A 86 23.35 10.02 -10.73
N THR A 87 23.74 9.80 -9.48
CA THR A 87 24.51 8.61 -9.08
C THR A 87 23.94 8.02 -7.81
N PHE A 88 24.18 6.75 -7.61
CA PHE A 88 23.89 6.09 -6.33
C PHE A 88 25.03 5.17 -5.93
N GLU A 89 25.20 5.03 -4.62
CA GLU A 89 26.21 4.16 -4.03
C GLU A 89 25.72 3.54 -2.73
N GLY A 90 26.06 2.28 -2.51
CA GLY A 90 25.74 1.54 -1.29
C GLY A 90 26.65 0.33 -1.12
N PRO A 91 26.54 -0.36 0.02
CA PRO A 91 27.44 -1.47 0.35
C PRO A 91 27.41 -2.64 -0.65
N ARG A 92 26.32 -2.80 -1.39
CA ARG A 92 26.10 -3.95 -2.28
C ARG A 92 25.72 -3.57 -3.72
N LEU A 93 25.51 -2.28 -3.99
CA LEU A 93 25.11 -1.80 -5.33
C LEU A 93 25.57 -0.35 -5.51
N HIS A 94 25.97 -0.01 -6.72
CA HIS A 94 26.36 1.33 -7.15
C HIS A 94 26.06 1.51 -8.64
N GLY A 95 25.99 2.75 -9.11
CA GLY A 95 25.68 3.06 -10.49
C GLY A 95 25.11 4.46 -10.68
N LYS A 96 24.23 4.61 -11.67
CA LYS A 96 23.66 5.91 -12.07
C LYS A 96 22.13 5.90 -11.99
N VAL A 97 21.57 7.06 -11.64
CA VAL A 97 20.15 7.37 -11.84
C VAL A 97 19.93 7.69 -13.31
N LEU A 98 18.94 7.08 -13.95
CA LEU A 98 18.65 7.32 -15.35
C LEU A 98 17.81 8.58 -15.55
N PHE A 99 17.96 9.19 -16.71
CA PHE A 99 17.07 10.26 -17.19
C PHE A 99 15.68 9.69 -17.52
N GLY A 100 14.63 10.52 -17.31
CA GLY A 100 13.25 10.20 -17.73
C GLY A 100 12.28 10.02 -16.57
N GLY A 101 12.77 9.86 -15.35
CA GLY A 101 11.94 9.84 -14.15
C GLY A 101 11.38 11.23 -13.79
N ALA A 102 10.39 11.25 -12.91
CA ALA A 102 9.82 12.48 -12.40
C ALA A 102 9.28 12.31 -10.98
N ASP A 103 9.38 13.38 -10.20
CA ASP A 103 8.74 13.52 -8.89
C ASP A 103 7.47 14.37 -9.04
N ARG A 104 6.31 13.78 -8.80
CA ARG A 104 5.02 14.47 -8.79
C ARG A 104 4.68 14.87 -7.37
N GLN A 105 4.51 16.17 -7.18
CA GLN A 105 4.34 16.76 -5.85
C GLN A 105 2.94 17.31 -5.67
N LEU A 106 2.37 17.07 -4.49
CA LEU A 106 1.16 17.69 -4.00
C LEU A 106 1.50 18.53 -2.76
N LEU A 107 1.30 19.86 -2.88
CA LEU A 107 1.36 20.78 -1.75
C LEU A 107 -0.04 20.85 -1.15
N ARG A 108 -0.22 20.20 -0.01
CA ARG A 108 -1.50 20.10 0.68
C ARG A 108 -1.84 21.42 1.38
N ARG A 109 -3.13 21.65 1.60
CA ARG A 109 -3.62 22.86 2.29
C ARG A 109 -3.21 22.95 3.77
N ASP A 110 -2.88 21.81 4.39
CA ASP A 110 -2.37 21.74 5.78
C ASP A 110 -0.88 22.02 5.90
N GLY A 111 -0.22 22.41 4.80
CA GLY A 111 1.21 22.73 4.76
C GLY A 111 2.12 21.51 4.56
N ALA A 112 1.59 20.29 4.60
CA ALA A 112 2.36 19.11 4.26
C ALA A 112 2.56 19.00 2.73
N ARG A 113 3.66 18.35 2.34
CA ARG A 113 3.94 18.07 0.94
C ARG A 113 4.13 16.56 0.75
N MET A 114 3.42 16.01 -0.20
CA MET A 114 3.60 14.65 -0.68
C MET A 114 4.42 14.70 -1.96
N LEU A 115 5.48 13.91 -2.03
CA LEU A 115 6.33 13.75 -3.20
C LEU A 115 6.16 12.30 -3.66
N ASP A 116 6.03 12.09 -4.96
CA ASP A 116 5.79 10.79 -5.57
C ASP A 116 6.73 10.66 -6.78
N ALA A 117 7.92 10.13 -6.53
CA ALA A 117 8.97 9.98 -7.52
C ALA A 117 9.02 8.56 -8.06
N LEU A 118 8.92 8.44 -9.37
CA LEU A 118 9.13 7.20 -10.11
C LEU A 118 10.28 7.38 -11.09
N TYR A 119 11.31 6.54 -10.97
CA TYR A 119 12.52 6.60 -11.80
C TYR A 119 13.26 5.28 -11.83
N GLU A 120 14.18 5.14 -12.76
CA GLU A 120 15.04 3.99 -12.90
C GLU A 120 16.48 4.31 -12.47
N MET A 121 17.13 3.30 -11.90
CA MET A 121 18.57 3.27 -11.64
C MET A 121 19.20 2.15 -12.46
N GLN A 122 20.41 2.36 -12.95
CA GLN A 122 21.20 1.33 -13.61
C GLN A 122 22.47 1.08 -12.83
N THR A 123 22.68 -0.16 -12.42
CA THR A 123 23.91 -0.61 -11.78
C THR A 123 25.08 -0.65 -12.79
N ASP A 124 26.33 -0.63 -12.33
CA ASP A 124 27.49 -0.66 -13.20
C ASP A 124 27.62 -1.96 -14.01
N ASP A 125 27.01 -3.04 -13.54
CA ASP A 125 26.88 -4.30 -14.29
C ASP A 125 25.61 -4.37 -15.16
N GLY A 126 24.88 -3.24 -15.31
CA GLY A 126 23.81 -3.06 -16.29
C GLY A 126 22.40 -3.43 -15.81
N ALA A 127 22.21 -3.91 -14.59
CA ALA A 127 20.88 -4.21 -14.08
C ALA A 127 20.04 -2.93 -13.90
N ILE A 128 18.77 -2.99 -14.28
CA ILE A 128 17.83 -1.86 -14.11
C ILE A 128 16.97 -2.12 -12.87
N ILE A 129 16.92 -1.13 -11.99
CA ILE A 129 16.12 -1.14 -10.77
C ILE A 129 15.13 0.01 -10.86
N THR A 130 13.84 -0.29 -10.82
CA THR A 130 12.79 0.74 -10.72
C THR A 130 12.63 1.15 -9.28
N VAL A 131 12.58 2.45 -9.05
CA VAL A 131 12.40 3.06 -7.73
C VAL A 131 11.10 3.85 -7.71
N HIS A 132 10.20 3.50 -6.80
CA HIS A 132 9.03 4.30 -6.46
C HIS A 132 9.22 4.83 -5.03
N ASN A 133 9.45 6.14 -4.91
CA ASN A 133 9.78 6.80 -3.65
C ASN A 133 8.69 7.81 -3.27
N GLN A 134 7.90 7.49 -2.25
CA GLN A 134 6.78 8.29 -1.78
C GLN A 134 7.14 8.98 -0.46
N VAL A 135 7.39 10.28 -0.51
CA VAL A 135 7.89 11.07 0.62
C VAL A 135 6.76 11.91 1.22
N LEU A 136 6.65 11.89 2.54
CA LEU A 136 5.92 12.90 3.28
C LEU A 136 6.93 13.90 3.88
N THR A 137 6.74 15.17 3.57
CA THR A 137 7.50 16.25 4.22
C THR A 137 6.55 17.26 4.84
N ARG A 138 6.89 17.71 6.06
CA ARG A 138 6.16 18.73 6.79
C ARG A 138 7.11 19.44 7.77
N PRO A 139 6.81 20.68 8.16
CA PRO A 139 7.50 21.29 9.28
C PRO A 139 7.39 20.43 10.56
N ASP A 140 8.46 20.31 11.32
CA ASP A 140 8.54 19.52 12.56
C ASP A 140 9.25 20.32 13.68
N GLY A 141 8.82 21.54 13.86
CA GLY A 141 9.41 22.51 14.80
C GLY A 141 10.41 23.45 14.14
N PRO A 142 10.96 24.41 14.90
CA PRO A 142 11.88 25.43 14.39
C PRO A 142 13.13 24.80 13.74
N GLY A 143 13.35 25.09 12.47
CA GLY A 143 14.53 24.65 11.70
C GLY A 143 14.62 23.15 11.43
N ARG A 144 13.55 22.39 11.72
CA ARG A 144 13.50 20.96 11.47
C ARG A 144 12.29 20.60 10.61
N ASP A 145 12.51 19.70 9.65
CA ASP A 145 11.48 19.14 8.81
C ASP A 145 11.41 17.62 9.00
N TYR A 146 10.20 17.10 9.08
CA TYR A 146 9.94 15.69 8.89
C TYR A 146 10.08 15.38 7.39
N ARG A 147 10.91 14.40 7.01
CA ARG A 147 11.17 14.02 5.61
C ARG A 147 11.50 12.54 5.53
N PHE A 148 10.47 11.71 5.60
CA PHE A 148 10.61 10.27 5.49
C PHE A 148 9.77 9.73 4.35
N SER A 149 10.18 8.60 3.81
CA SER A 149 9.50 7.96 2.69
C SER A 149 9.30 6.47 2.89
N HIS A 150 8.28 5.97 2.22
CA HIS A 150 8.16 4.58 1.82
C HIS A 150 8.79 4.43 0.43
N VAL A 151 9.65 3.41 0.28
CA VAL A 151 10.36 3.17 -0.98
C VAL A 151 10.06 1.75 -1.45
N THR A 152 9.55 1.63 -2.67
CA THR A 152 9.41 0.34 -3.34
C THR A 152 10.52 0.20 -4.37
N LEU A 153 11.30 -0.87 -4.27
CA LEU A 153 12.34 -1.23 -5.21
C LEU A 153 11.87 -2.44 -6.02
N THR A 154 11.99 -2.35 -7.34
CA THR A 154 11.74 -3.49 -8.22
C THR A 154 13.01 -3.77 -9.02
N ALA A 155 13.65 -4.88 -8.69
CA ALA A 155 14.88 -5.34 -9.30
C ALA A 155 14.65 -6.62 -10.12
N PRO A 156 15.46 -6.87 -11.18
CA PRO A 156 15.40 -8.13 -11.91
C PRO A 156 15.82 -9.31 -11.02
N GLU A 157 15.47 -10.50 -11.46
CA GLU A 157 15.97 -11.73 -10.83
C GLU A 157 17.49 -11.82 -10.82
N GLY A 158 18.05 -12.61 -9.92
CA GLY A 158 19.48 -12.82 -9.76
C GLY A 158 20.10 -11.96 -8.68
N LYS A 159 21.23 -11.32 -8.98
CA LYS A 159 22.12 -10.63 -8.01
C LYS A 159 21.39 -9.60 -7.13
N TYR A 160 20.39 -8.91 -7.68
CA TYR A 160 19.66 -7.82 -7.01
C TYR A 160 18.25 -8.19 -6.53
N ALA A 161 17.82 -9.46 -6.73
CA ALA A 161 16.49 -9.92 -6.34
C ALA A 161 16.15 -9.71 -4.85
N TRP A 162 17.15 -9.64 -3.98
CA TRP A 162 17.01 -9.36 -2.56
C TRP A 162 16.34 -8.00 -2.26
N LEU A 163 16.43 -7.04 -3.19
CA LEU A 163 15.76 -5.74 -3.08
C LEU A 163 14.23 -5.88 -3.10
N ASN A 164 13.70 -6.92 -3.73
CA ASN A 164 12.25 -7.19 -3.80
C ASN A 164 11.68 -7.82 -2.51
N GLN A 165 12.54 -8.19 -1.55
CA GLN A 165 12.16 -9.05 -0.41
C GLN A 165 12.18 -8.31 0.92
N SER A 166 12.23 -6.99 0.92
CA SER A 166 12.32 -6.18 2.13
C SER A 166 11.43 -4.96 2.04
N VAL A 167 10.99 -4.48 3.20
CA VAL A 167 10.39 -3.15 3.32
C VAL A 167 11.50 -2.11 3.37
N HIS A 168 11.38 -1.07 2.55
CA HIS A 168 12.34 0.01 2.52
C HIS A 168 11.70 1.33 2.95
N VAL A 169 12.50 2.11 3.68
CA VAL A 169 12.18 3.48 4.08
C VAL A 169 13.30 4.40 3.65
N GLY A 170 13.01 5.68 3.49
CA GLY A 170 14.04 6.62 3.07
C GLY A 170 13.99 7.94 3.81
N THR A 171 15.07 8.71 3.63
CA THR A 171 15.17 10.12 4.01
C THR A 171 15.53 10.96 2.80
N LEU A 172 15.15 12.23 2.81
CA LEU A 172 15.39 13.15 1.69
C LEU A 172 15.98 14.47 2.20
N HIS A 173 17.06 14.92 1.54
CA HIS A 173 17.74 16.19 1.81
C HIS A 173 17.94 16.99 0.53
N SER A 174 17.53 18.27 0.53
CA SER A 174 17.81 19.17 -0.59
C SER A 174 19.29 19.57 -0.57
N LEU A 175 19.94 19.55 -1.73
CA LEU A 175 21.36 19.92 -1.87
C LEU A 175 21.56 21.37 -2.37
N ARG A 176 20.57 22.25 -2.14
CA ARG A 176 20.69 23.66 -2.58
C ARG A 176 22.03 24.30 -2.21
N PRO A 177 22.60 25.14 -3.10
CA PRO A 177 22.04 25.67 -4.35
C PRO A 177 22.07 24.71 -5.54
N ARG A 178 22.73 23.54 -5.42
CA ARG A 178 22.71 22.51 -6.48
C ARG A 178 21.27 22.02 -6.69
N PRO A 179 20.78 21.96 -7.95
CA PRO A 179 19.45 21.44 -8.25
C PRO A 179 19.43 19.91 -8.16
N ALA A 180 19.62 19.40 -6.95
CA ALA A 180 19.69 17.98 -6.66
C ALA A 180 19.15 17.68 -5.26
N VAL A 181 18.84 16.40 -5.03
CA VAL A 181 18.45 15.86 -3.72
C VAL A 181 19.32 14.68 -3.36
N LEU A 182 19.65 14.54 -2.09
CA LEU A 182 20.23 13.34 -1.52
C LEU A 182 19.11 12.49 -0.92
N ILE A 183 19.01 11.24 -1.36
CA ILE A 183 18.08 10.23 -0.87
C ILE A 183 18.91 9.14 -0.22
N ARG A 184 18.57 8.76 1.00
CA ARG A 184 19.13 7.57 1.67
C ARG A 184 18.03 6.54 1.83
N VAL A 185 18.30 5.33 1.38
CA VAL A 185 17.33 4.23 1.46
C VAL A 185 17.86 3.16 2.41
N TYR A 186 16.99 2.74 3.30
CA TYR A 186 17.28 1.74 4.32
C TYR A 186 16.30 0.59 4.18
N ARG A 187 16.74 -0.65 4.37
CA ARG A 187 15.85 -1.78 4.58
C ARG A 187 15.53 -1.96 6.06
N LEU A 188 14.32 -2.43 6.35
CA LEU A 188 13.91 -2.83 7.70
C LEU A 188 14.09 -4.35 7.87
N TYR A 189 14.46 -4.78 9.09
CA TYR A 189 14.60 -6.20 9.48
C TYR A 189 14.45 -6.40 10.99
#